data_748eda025c59f57c2f7a601f20ab536a
#
_entry.id   748eda025c59f57c2f7a601f20ab536a
#
_cell.length_a   1.000
_cell.length_b   1.000
_cell.length_c   1.000
_cell.angle_alpha   90.00
_cell.angle_beta   90.00
_cell.angle_gamma   90.00
#
_symmetry.space_group_name_H-M   'P 1'
#
loop_
_entity.id
_entity.type
_entity.pdbx_description
1 polymer ?
#
loop_
_entity_poly.entity_id
_entity_poly.type
_entity_poly.pdbx_seq_one_letter_code
_entity_poly.pdbx_strand_id
1 'polypeptide(L)' 'MIRLTETLSAELKEHGVNVNCILPGTIDTPANRAARPDADFSRWVAPDALGEVIMFLCSPAARAIHGAAIPVYGLS' A
#
# COMPACT_ATOMS: atom_id res chain seq x y z
N MET A 1 -5.04 1.88 11.60
CA MET A 1 -4.91 2.41 10.22
C MET A 1 -6.13 2.08 9.36
N ILE A 2 -6.54 0.82 9.29
CA ILE A 2 -7.67 0.41 8.45
C ILE A 2 -8.98 1.12 8.87
N ARG A 3 -9.29 1.14 10.15
CA ARG A 3 -10.50 1.81 10.64
C ARG A 3 -10.46 3.32 10.40
N LEU A 4 -9.31 3.94 10.55
CA LEU A 4 -9.15 5.36 10.26
C LEU A 4 -9.40 5.63 8.77
N THR A 5 -8.87 4.77 7.91
CA THR A 5 -9.07 4.84 6.46
C THR A 5 -10.55 4.74 6.11
N GLU A 6 -11.27 3.76 6.68
CA GLU A 6 -12.69 3.58 6.44
C GLU A 6 -13.50 4.79 6.91
N THR A 7 -13.18 5.32 8.09
CA THR A 7 -13.86 6.49 8.65
C THR A 7 -13.64 7.73 7.79
N LEU A 8 -12.39 8.01 7.43
CA LEU A 8 -12.06 9.14 6.57
C LEU A 8 -12.67 9.00 5.18
N SER A 9 -12.67 7.78 4.64
CA SER A 9 -13.28 7.51 3.35
C SER A 9 -14.77 7.83 3.37
N ALA A 10 -15.48 7.39 4.40
CA ALA A 10 -16.90 7.65 4.54
C ALA A 10 -17.21 9.15 4.64
N GLU A 11 -16.37 9.90 5.36
CA GLU A 11 -16.56 11.34 5.53
C GLU A 11 -16.24 12.13 4.25
N LEU A 12 -15.19 11.75 3.54
CA LEU A 12 -14.67 12.52 2.41
C LEU A 12 -15.19 12.08 1.05
N LYS A 13 -15.84 10.92 0.99
CA LYS A 13 -16.40 10.38 -0.23
C LYS A 13 -17.37 11.34 -0.92
N GLU A 14 -18.21 12.02 -0.15
CA GLU A 14 -19.18 12.98 -0.67
C GLU A 14 -18.50 14.20 -1.31
N HIS A 15 -17.25 14.45 -0.96
CA HIS A 15 -16.46 15.54 -1.53
C HIS A 15 -15.60 15.09 -2.71
N GLY A 16 -15.77 13.86 -3.18
CA GLY A 16 -14.98 13.32 -4.27
C GLY A 16 -13.54 12.98 -3.91
N VAL A 17 -13.25 12.80 -2.62
CA VAL A 17 -11.91 12.48 -2.15
C VAL A 17 -11.80 10.98 -1.88
N ASN A 18 -10.81 10.33 -2.48
CA ASN A 18 -10.53 8.92 -2.27
C ASN A 18 -9.53 8.74 -1.13
N VAL A 19 -9.90 7.94 -0.14
CA VAL A 19 -9.02 7.60 0.98
C VAL A 19 -8.88 6.09 1.03
N ASN A 20 -7.66 5.60 0.83
CA ASN A 20 -7.33 4.18 0.85
C ASN A 20 -6.02 4.00 1.61
N CYS A 21 -5.73 2.79 2.04
CA CYS A 21 -4.44 2.48 2.64
C CYS A 21 -3.83 1.23 2.01
N ILE A 22 -2.51 1.13 2.11
CA ILE A 22 -1.78 -0.06 1.70
C ILE A 22 -1.22 -0.75 2.93
N LEU A 23 -1.21 -2.08 2.87
CA LEU A 23 -0.63 -2.93 3.90
C LEU A 23 0.59 -3.61 3.28
N PRO A 24 1.80 -3.00 3.37
CA PRO A 24 2.98 -3.61 2.76
C PRO A 24 3.46 -4.80 3.56
N GLY A 25 4.04 -5.78 2.86
CA GLY A 25 4.84 -6.82 3.50
C GLY A 25 6.24 -6.27 3.84
N THR A 26 7.24 -7.15 3.84
CA THR A 26 8.61 -6.69 4.05
C THR A 26 9.11 -5.98 2.79
N ILE A 27 9.45 -4.70 2.93
CA ILE A 27 9.94 -3.90 1.82
C ILE A 27 11.45 -4.12 1.67
N ASP A 28 11.90 -4.32 0.44
CA ASP A 28 13.32 -4.54 0.15
C ASP A 28 14.08 -3.23 0.25
N THR A 29 14.66 -2.99 1.40
CA THR A 29 15.47 -1.81 1.70
C THR A 29 16.80 -2.24 2.31
N PRO A 30 17.85 -1.40 2.21
CA PRO A 30 19.12 -1.72 2.85
C PRO A 30 18.99 -1.97 4.37
N ALA A 31 18.14 -1.22 5.04
CA ALA A 31 17.91 -1.38 6.48
C ALA A 31 17.29 -2.74 6.81
N ASN A 32 16.30 -3.17 6.04
CA ASN A 32 15.64 -4.46 6.24
C ASN A 32 16.57 -5.62 5.89
N ARG A 33 17.40 -5.48 4.85
CA ARG A 33 18.41 -6.49 4.52
C ARG A 33 19.43 -6.64 5.64
N ALA A 34 19.87 -5.54 6.22
CA ALA A 34 20.82 -5.56 7.34
C ALA A 34 20.22 -6.23 8.58
N ALA A 35 18.93 -6.00 8.83
CA ALA A 35 18.23 -6.60 9.97
C ALA A 35 17.96 -8.09 9.79
N ARG A 36 17.86 -8.57 8.55
CA ARG A 36 17.53 -9.96 8.21
C ARG A 36 18.44 -10.51 7.11
N PRO A 37 19.75 -10.63 7.36
CA PRO A 37 20.71 -10.97 6.30
C PRO A 37 20.54 -12.36 5.70
N ASP A 38 19.88 -13.28 6.43
CA ASP A 38 19.67 -14.67 5.97
C ASP A 38 18.35 -14.86 5.21
N ALA A 39 17.56 -13.77 5.03
CA ALA A 39 16.26 -13.88 4.35
C ALA A 39 16.44 -13.98 2.83
N ASP A 40 15.44 -14.54 2.16
CA ASP A 40 15.36 -14.54 0.70
C ASP A 40 14.74 -13.20 0.26
N PHE A 41 15.58 -12.26 -0.13
CA PHE A 41 15.16 -10.92 -0.51
C PHE A 41 14.29 -10.88 -1.76
N SER A 42 14.39 -11.91 -2.61
CA SER A 42 13.56 -11.98 -3.83
C SER A 42 12.07 -12.11 -3.52
N ARG A 43 11.71 -12.48 -2.29
CA ARG A 43 10.32 -12.61 -1.86
C ARG A 43 9.77 -11.31 -1.29
N TRP A 44 10.61 -10.31 -1.07
CA TRP A 44 10.21 -9.04 -0.51
C TRP A 44 9.64 -8.10 -1.56
N VAL A 45 8.93 -7.08 -1.09
CA VAL A 45 8.31 -6.10 -1.96
C VAL A 45 9.36 -5.09 -2.41
N ALA A 46 9.53 -4.94 -3.71
CA ALA A 46 10.38 -3.88 -4.25
C ALA A 46 9.72 -2.51 -4.00
N PRO A 47 10.51 -1.48 -3.60
CA PRO A 47 9.95 -0.13 -3.44
C PRO A 47 9.25 0.38 -4.69
N ASP A 48 9.75 0.07 -5.87
CA ASP A 48 9.14 0.47 -7.15
C ASP A 48 7.74 -0.13 -7.31
N ALA A 49 7.55 -1.39 -6.88
CA ALA A 49 6.25 -2.05 -6.95
C ALA A 49 5.23 -1.35 -6.05
N LEU A 50 5.63 -0.93 -4.85
CA LEU A 50 4.78 -0.13 -3.97
C LEU A 50 4.42 1.20 -4.61
N GLY A 51 5.41 1.87 -5.22
CA GLY A 51 5.19 3.14 -5.92
C GLY A 51 4.18 3.00 -7.04
N GLU A 52 4.24 1.92 -7.80
CA GLU A 52 3.29 1.67 -8.89
C GLU A 52 1.86 1.49 -8.36
N VAL A 53 1.68 0.79 -7.23
CA VAL A 53 0.36 0.63 -6.61
C VAL A 53 -0.17 1.98 -6.14
N ILE A 54 0.66 2.80 -5.51
CA ILE A 54 0.27 4.14 -5.06
C ILE A 54 -0.13 4.99 -6.26
N MET A 55 0.64 4.98 -7.32
CA MET A 55 0.32 5.72 -8.55
C MET A 55 -1.01 5.28 -9.15
N PHE A 56 -1.27 3.97 -9.16
CA PHE A 56 -2.55 3.45 -9.61
C PHE A 56 -3.72 4.01 -8.78
N LEU A 57 -3.57 3.98 -7.44
CA LEU A 57 -4.62 4.47 -6.54
C LEU A 57 -4.87 5.96 -6.69
N CYS A 58 -3.88 6.72 -7.15
CA CYS A 58 -4.02 8.15 -7.44
C CYS A 58 -4.52 8.42 -8.86
N SER A 59 -4.68 7.39 -9.68
CA SER A 59 -5.08 7.55 -11.09
C SER A 59 -6.60 7.56 -11.25
N PRO A 60 -7.11 8.10 -12.38
CA PRO A 60 -8.55 8.05 -12.66
C PRO A 60 -9.12 6.63 -12.72
N ALA A 61 -8.29 5.62 -13.02
CA ALA A 61 -8.73 4.23 -13.06
C ALA A 61 -9.19 3.73 -11.68
N ALA A 62 -8.68 4.34 -10.61
CA ALA A 62 -9.03 3.96 -9.24
C ALA A 62 -10.11 4.86 -8.62
N ARG A 63 -10.77 5.69 -9.42
CA ARG A 63 -11.73 6.69 -8.91
C ARG A 63 -12.90 6.12 -8.13
N ALA A 64 -13.23 4.87 -8.34
CA ALA A 64 -14.33 4.20 -7.66
C ALA A 64 -13.89 3.43 -6.41
N ILE A 65 -12.60 3.47 -6.07
CA ILE A 65 -12.07 2.75 -4.91
C ILE A 65 -12.07 3.68 -3.70
N HIS A 66 -12.83 3.32 -2.68
CA HIS A 66 -12.97 4.11 -1.45
C HIS A 66 -12.88 3.20 -0.23
N GLY A 67 -12.04 3.58 0.72
CA GLY A 67 -11.95 2.87 2.00
C GLY A 67 -11.29 1.50 1.92
N ALA A 68 -10.51 1.24 0.90
CA ALA A 68 -9.86 -0.05 0.71
C ALA A 68 -8.56 -0.15 1.53
N ALA A 69 -8.29 -1.35 2.03
CA ALA A 69 -7.02 -1.73 2.61
C ALA A 69 -6.39 -2.77 1.67
N ILE A 70 -5.36 -2.39 0.96
CA ILE A 70 -4.81 -3.20 -0.12
C ILE A 70 -3.51 -3.87 0.31
N PRO A 71 -3.50 -5.21 0.44
CA PRO A 71 -2.27 -5.92 0.75
C PRO A 71 -1.29 -5.86 -0.42
N VAL A 72 -0.06 -5.46 -0.15
CA VAL A 72 1.02 -5.45 -1.14
C VAL A 72 2.20 -6.19 -0.51
N TYR A 73 2.09 -7.50 -0.48
CA TYR A 73 3.00 -8.35 0.28
C TYR A 73 4.15 -8.92 -0.57
N GLY A 74 4.06 -8.87 -1.89
CA GLY A 74 4.95 -9.64 -2.73
C GLY A 74 4.75 -11.12 -2.43
N LEU A 75 5.84 -11.79 -2.12
CA LEU A 75 5.81 -13.21 -1.70
C LEU A 75 6.11 -13.36 -0.20
N SER A 76 6.16 -12.25 0.51
CA SER A 76 6.46 -12.28 1.94
C SER A 76 5.23 -12.43 2.82
#